data_ce8cd150db5a28aaed75110deefc76b9
#
_entry.id   ce8cd150db5a28aaed75110deefc76b9
#
_cell.length_a   1.000
_cell.length_b   1.000
_cell.length_c   1.000
_cell.angle_alpha   90.00
_cell.angle_beta   90.00
_cell.angle_gamma   90.00
#
_symmetry.space_group_name_H-M   'P 1'
#
loop_
_entity.id
_entity.type
_entity.pdbx_description
1 polymer ?
#
loop_
_entity_poly.entity_id
_entity_poly.type
_entity_poly.pdbx_seq_one_letter_code
_entity_poly.pdbx_strand_id
1 'polypeptide(L)'
;FQMPEPIKTALSLAAALLFLWSSVWCIRRVFSPEPAPHYTEPSSRSRCWAAIAGAAFILDLHLIFAVTAHINYPEADFRQAIEWQFYGNTDSRHYLDLSIYGYGTQEAFPEQYLQIVFFPLYPALLHILHFVTRIDAFWLGFAVQLPLFAAATASFYTVIARRWDEQTAALSLALLLASPASVFFAVPMTESLFLLLTVRYVLTLEREQWWRCASLGVLAGLCRAPGGLLLGLTGLYLFMRWRRGTRPTIPSLLAMLSPAAGLGLYFLLNYLVY
;
A
#
# COMPACT_ATOMS: atom_id res chain seq x y z
N PHE A 1 29.80 0.58 1.67
CA PHE A 1 30.24 -0.79 1.35
C PHE A 1 29.84 -1.08 -0.10
N GLN A 2 30.79 -1.00 -1.05
CA GLN A 2 30.52 -1.36 -2.45
C GLN A 2 30.66 -2.88 -2.59
N MET A 3 29.55 -3.54 -2.89
CA MET A 3 29.53 -4.99 -3.13
C MET A 3 30.35 -5.32 -4.39
N PRO A 4 31.20 -6.35 -4.39
CA PRO A 4 31.98 -6.77 -5.57
C PRO A 4 31.08 -7.10 -6.77
N GLU A 5 31.48 -6.68 -7.98
CA GLU A 5 30.69 -6.87 -9.21
C GLU A 5 30.24 -8.33 -9.48
N PRO A 6 31.09 -9.38 -9.25
CA PRO A 6 30.61 -10.74 -9.43
C PRO A 6 29.50 -11.16 -8.49
N ILE A 7 29.44 -10.60 -7.27
CA ILE A 7 28.37 -10.86 -6.32
C ILE A 7 27.07 -10.17 -6.77
N LYS A 8 27.15 -8.91 -7.23
CA LYS A 8 26.00 -8.20 -7.80
C LYS A 8 25.42 -8.96 -8.99
N THR A 9 26.27 -9.42 -9.90
CA THR A 9 25.86 -10.19 -11.08
C THR A 9 25.20 -11.51 -10.69
N ALA A 10 25.77 -12.24 -9.73
CA ALA A 10 25.19 -13.49 -9.23
C ALA A 10 23.82 -13.27 -8.57
N LEU A 11 23.65 -12.21 -7.75
CA LEU A 11 22.37 -11.86 -7.14
C LEU A 11 21.34 -11.45 -8.17
N SER A 12 21.72 -10.67 -9.18
CA SER A 12 20.81 -10.26 -10.27
C SER A 12 20.35 -11.46 -11.10
N LEU A 13 21.25 -12.40 -11.41
CA LEU A 13 20.91 -13.65 -12.10
C LEU A 13 19.96 -14.52 -11.25
N ALA A 14 20.24 -14.67 -9.95
CA ALA A 14 19.39 -15.43 -9.04
C ALA A 14 17.99 -14.80 -8.96
N ALA A 15 17.89 -13.48 -8.85
CA ALA A 15 16.61 -12.75 -8.84
C ALA A 15 15.85 -12.94 -10.17
N ALA A 16 16.54 -12.85 -11.31
CA ALA A 16 15.94 -13.08 -12.62
C ALA A 16 15.40 -14.51 -12.78
N LEU A 17 16.18 -15.51 -12.34
CA LEU A 17 15.77 -16.92 -12.38
C LEU A 17 14.57 -17.19 -11.46
N LEU A 18 14.54 -16.62 -10.26
CA LEU A 18 13.39 -16.71 -9.35
C LEU A 18 12.15 -16.04 -9.96
N PHE A 19 12.31 -14.88 -10.59
CA PHE A 19 11.23 -14.20 -11.28
C PHE A 19 10.68 -15.04 -12.44
N LEU A 20 11.53 -15.58 -13.28
CA LEU A 20 11.12 -16.45 -14.39
C LEU A 20 10.43 -17.72 -13.88
N TRP A 21 10.99 -18.37 -12.88
CA TRP A 21 10.39 -19.56 -12.27
C TRP A 21 9.01 -19.26 -11.68
N SER A 22 8.88 -18.19 -10.89
CA SER A 22 7.60 -17.79 -10.31
C SER A 22 6.58 -17.42 -11.39
N SER A 23 7.00 -16.75 -12.45
CA SER A 23 6.14 -16.40 -13.59
C SER A 23 5.64 -17.64 -14.32
N VAL A 24 6.51 -18.59 -14.62
CA VAL A 24 6.15 -19.88 -15.26
C VAL A 24 5.23 -20.67 -14.33
N TRP A 25 5.50 -20.71 -13.03
CA TRP A 25 4.66 -21.38 -12.05
C TRP A 25 3.27 -20.76 -11.97
N CYS A 26 3.17 -19.42 -11.91
CA CYS A 26 1.90 -18.70 -11.95
C CYS A 26 1.12 -18.98 -13.23
N ILE A 27 1.78 -18.91 -14.40
CA ILE A 27 1.16 -19.21 -15.70
C ILE A 27 0.61 -20.66 -15.71
N ARG A 28 1.43 -21.62 -15.31
CA ARG A 28 0.98 -23.02 -15.22
C ARG A 28 -0.25 -23.15 -14.31
N ARG A 29 -0.26 -22.49 -13.16
CA ARG A 29 -1.36 -22.56 -12.20
C ARG A 29 -2.64 -21.92 -12.73
N VAL A 30 -2.54 -20.82 -13.49
CA VAL A 30 -3.68 -20.17 -14.16
C VAL A 30 -4.35 -21.11 -15.19
N PHE A 31 -3.56 -21.94 -15.86
CA PHE A 31 -4.03 -22.85 -16.90
C PHE A 31 -4.32 -24.27 -16.40
N SER A 32 -4.01 -24.60 -15.15
CA SER A 32 -4.33 -25.90 -14.55
C SER A 32 -5.82 -25.99 -14.19
N PRO A 33 -6.45 -27.16 -14.39
CA PRO A 33 -7.83 -27.41 -13.98
C PRO A 33 -7.90 -27.69 -12.45
N GLU A 34 -7.55 -26.72 -11.62
CA GLU A 34 -7.70 -26.89 -10.17
C GLU A 34 -9.13 -26.63 -9.71
N PRO A 35 -9.64 -27.38 -8.71
CA PRO A 35 -10.92 -27.11 -8.07
C PRO A 35 -10.94 -25.68 -7.49
N ALA A 36 -12.14 -25.12 -7.37
CA ALA A 36 -12.29 -23.81 -6.73
C ALA A 36 -11.71 -23.85 -5.30
N PRO A 37 -10.92 -22.85 -4.90
CA PRO A 37 -10.33 -22.84 -3.58
C PRO A 37 -11.43 -22.83 -2.50
N HIS A 38 -11.28 -23.71 -1.52
CA HIS A 38 -12.10 -23.66 -0.31
C HIS A 38 -11.59 -22.53 0.59
N TYR A 39 -12.40 -21.50 0.78
CA TYR A 39 -12.07 -20.38 1.66
C TYR A 39 -12.60 -20.64 3.07
N THR A 40 -11.71 -20.69 4.06
CA THR A 40 -12.07 -20.74 5.48
C THR A 40 -11.80 -19.37 6.11
N GLU A 41 -12.81 -18.79 6.78
CA GLU A 41 -12.59 -17.52 7.46
C GLU A 41 -11.75 -17.73 8.74
N PRO A 42 -10.66 -16.95 8.92
CA PRO A 42 -9.89 -17.01 10.17
C PRO A 42 -10.72 -16.50 11.34
N SER A 43 -10.35 -16.93 12.56
CA SER A 43 -11.03 -16.50 13.77
C SER A 43 -10.98 -14.98 13.95
N SER A 44 -11.98 -14.41 14.63
CA SER A 44 -11.97 -12.96 14.96
C SER A 44 -10.79 -12.62 15.88
N ARG A 45 -10.40 -13.57 16.75
CA ARG A 45 -9.25 -13.42 17.64
C ARG A 45 -7.94 -13.32 16.87
N SER A 46 -7.71 -14.21 15.90
CA SER A 46 -6.49 -14.19 15.07
C SER A 46 -6.35 -12.89 14.27
N ARG A 47 -7.46 -12.41 13.71
CA ARG A 47 -7.50 -11.12 13.02
C ARG A 47 -7.20 -9.93 13.95
N CYS A 48 -7.72 -9.96 15.15
CA CYS A 48 -7.42 -8.95 16.17
C CYS A 48 -5.95 -8.96 16.55
N TRP A 49 -5.35 -10.15 16.75
CA TRP A 49 -3.92 -10.26 17.01
C TRP A 49 -3.06 -9.74 15.86
N ALA A 50 -3.43 -9.99 14.61
CA ALA A 50 -2.74 -9.42 13.45
C ALA A 50 -2.80 -7.89 13.42
N ALA A 51 -3.95 -7.30 13.78
CA ALA A 51 -4.09 -5.84 13.92
C ALA A 51 -3.22 -5.28 15.04
N ILE A 52 -3.22 -5.95 16.22
CA ILE A 52 -2.40 -5.55 17.37
C ILE A 52 -0.90 -5.63 17.01
N ALA A 53 -0.47 -6.71 16.34
CA ALA A 53 0.92 -6.84 15.89
C ALA A 53 1.34 -5.71 14.95
N GLY A 54 0.48 -5.34 13.99
CA GLY A 54 0.71 -4.20 13.10
C GLY A 54 0.76 -2.87 13.85
N ALA A 55 -0.15 -2.64 14.78
CA ALA A 55 -0.16 -1.43 15.60
C ALA A 55 1.09 -1.33 16.49
N ALA A 56 1.46 -2.42 17.17
CA ALA A 56 2.66 -2.48 18.00
C ALA A 56 3.92 -2.19 17.17
N PHE A 57 4.03 -2.78 15.99
CA PHE A 57 5.14 -2.55 15.07
C PHE A 57 5.29 -1.05 14.69
N ILE A 58 4.18 -0.36 14.39
CA ILE A 58 4.22 1.08 14.09
C ILE A 58 4.66 1.89 15.32
N LEU A 59 4.15 1.55 16.51
CA LEU A 59 4.54 2.22 17.75
C LEU A 59 6.02 2.01 18.07
N ASP A 60 6.54 0.80 17.89
CA ASP A 60 7.96 0.48 18.08
C ASP A 60 8.84 1.30 17.12
N LEU A 61 8.46 1.39 15.84
CA LEU A 61 9.17 2.21 14.87
C LEU A 61 9.10 3.70 15.22
N HIS A 62 7.93 4.22 15.63
CA HIS A 62 7.82 5.62 16.05
C HIS A 62 8.69 5.91 17.29
N LEU A 63 8.79 4.97 18.22
CA LEU A 63 9.72 5.10 19.37
C LEU A 63 11.19 5.12 18.89
N ILE A 64 11.56 4.20 17.99
CA ILE A 64 12.91 4.17 17.39
C ILE A 64 13.20 5.49 16.67
N PHE A 65 12.25 6.01 15.91
CA PHE A 65 12.40 7.30 15.22
C PHE A 65 12.60 8.45 16.20
N ALA A 66 11.84 8.49 17.28
CA ALA A 66 11.97 9.50 18.32
C ALA A 66 13.35 9.46 19.00
N VAL A 67 13.80 8.26 19.37
CA VAL A 67 15.12 8.06 20.02
C VAL A 67 16.26 8.41 19.06
N THR A 68 16.22 7.92 17.82
CA THR A 68 17.27 8.20 16.83
C THR A 68 17.31 9.67 16.43
N ALA A 69 16.17 10.35 16.32
CA ALA A 69 16.11 11.78 16.05
C ALA A 69 16.77 12.58 17.18
N HIS A 70 16.47 12.24 18.45
CA HIS A 70 17.08 12.89 19.61
C HIS A 70 18.60 12.67 19.68
N ILE A 71 19.08 11.46 19.34
CA ILE A 71 20.52 11.15 19.33
C ILE A 71 21.23 11.87 18.19
N ASN A 72 20.66 11.88 16.99
CA ASN A 72 21.29 12.44 15.80
C ASN A 72 21.27 13.98 15.78
N TYR A 73 20.27 14.59 16.43
CA TYR A 73 20.02 16.04 16.39
C TYR A 73 19.76 16.60 17.80
N PRO A 74 20.74 16.51 18.73
CA PRO A 74 20.54 16.84 20.15
C PRO A 74 20.26 18.35 20.40
N GLU A 75 20.67 19.22 19.47
CA GLU A 75 20.46 20.67 19.57
C GLU A 75 19.11 21.13 18.98
N ALA A 76 18.40 20.25 18.27
CA ALA A 76 17.12 20.56 17.64
C ALA A 76 15.96 20.34 18.64
N ASP A 77 14.88 21.10 18.50
CA ASP A 77 13.63 20.70 19.14
C ASP A 77 13.12 19.37 18.55
N PHE A 78 12.21 18.71 19.27
CA PHE A 78 11.77 17.35 18.89
C PHE A 78 11.17 17.30 17.49
N ARG A 79 10.39 18.30 17.10
CA ARG A 79 9.78 18.38 15.75
C ARG A 79 10.85 18.54 14.68
N GLN A 80 11.76 19.49 14.86
CA GLN A 80 12.87 19.74 13.94
C GLN A 80 13.76 18.50 13.77
N ALA A 81 14.05 17.77 14.86
CA ALA A 81 14.84 16.55 14.81
C ALA A 81 14.17 15.48 13.94
N ILE A 82 12.86 15.28 14.08
CA ILE A 82 12.08 14.36 13.24
C ILE A 82 12.03 14.85 11.79
N GLU A 83 11.81 16.14 11.54
CA GLU A 83 11.82 16.72 10.19
C GLU A 83 13.18 16.52 9.49
N TRP A 84 14.27 16.81 10.14
CA TRP A 84 15.62 16.61 9.58
C TRP A 84 15.93 15.14 9.30
N GLN A 85 15.43 14.23 10.13
CA GLN A 85 15.62 12.80 9.91
C GLN A 85 14.89 12.29 8.67
N PHE A 86 13.69 12.79 8.36
CA PHE A 86 12.84 12.24 7.31
C PHE A 86 12.79 13.08 6.03
N TYR A 87 12.81 14.43 6.11
CA TYR A 87 12.59 15.30 4.96
C TYR A 87 13.67 15.22 3.88
N GLY A 88 14.90 14.89 4.26
CA GLY A 88 16.00 14.67 3.30
C GLY A 88 16.09 13.25 2.75
N ASN A 89 15.42 12.28 3.37
CA ASN A 89 15.60 10.86 3.09
C ASN A 89 14.32 10.14 2.61
N THR A 90 13.16 10.80 2.67
CA THR A 90 11.87 10.23 2.28
C THR A 90 10.99 11.26 1.60
N ASP A 91 9.94 10.79 0.92
CA ASP A 91 8.94 11.65 0.27
C ASP A 91 7.91 12.24 1.26
N SER A 92 8.08 12.05 2.57
CA SER A 92 7.13 12.46 3.61
C SER A 92 6.80 13.94 3.54
N ARG A 93 7.82 14.81 3.35
CA ARG A 93 7.64 16.24 3.21
C ARG A 93 6.65 16.58 2.10
N HIS A 94 6.80 15.97 0.94
CA HIS A 94 5.98 16.26 -0.21
C HIS A 94 4.51 15.94 0.02
N TYR A 95 4.20 14.81 0.66
CA TYR A 95 2.83 14.47 1.03
C TYR A 95 2.23 15.40 2.08
N LEU A 96 3.03 15.83 3.06
CA LEU A 96 2.60 16.77 4.09
C LEU A 96 2.34 18.15 3.50
N ASP A 97 3.27 18.67 2.68
CA ASP A 97 3.12 19.97 2.02
C ASP A 97 1.90 19.98 1.09
N LEU A 98 1.69 18.92 0.29
CA LEU A 98 0.49 18.79 -0.55
C LEU A 98 -0.81 18.74 0.25
N SER A 99 -0.78 18.21 1.48
CA SER A 99 -1.96 18.19 2.33
C SER A 99 -2.35 19.56 2.87
N ILE A 100 -1.39 20.48 2.98
CA ILE A 100 -1.58 21.85 3.51
C ILE A 100 -1.86 22.81 2.36
N TYR A 101 -1.00 22.81 1.35
CA TYR A 101 -0.99 23.84 0.28
C TYR A 101 -1.73 23.39 -0.99
N GLY A 102 -1.93 22.09 -1.18
CA GLY A 102 -2.53 21.54 -2.41
C GLY A 102 -1.58 21.51 -3.60
N TYR A 103 -2.14 21.12 -4.75
CA TYR A 103 -1.42 21.04 -6.02
C TYR A 103 -1.35 22.41 -6.72
N GLY A 104 -0.30 22.65 -7.51
CA GLY A 104 -0.15 23.86 -8.32
C GLY A 104 0.33 25.09 -7.55
N THR A 105 0.73 24.95 -6.28
CA THR A 105 1.24 26.06 -5.46
C THR A 105 2.75 26.06 -5.39
N GLN A 106 3.36 27.27 -5.44
CA GLN A 106 4.81 27.43 -5.25
C GLN A 106 5.25 27.22 -3.81
N GLU A 107 4.32 27.36 -2.84
CA GLU A 107 4.59 27.16 -1.43
C GLU A 107 4.84 25.69 -1.10
N ALA A 108 4.16 24.76 -1.80
CA ALA A 108 4.41 23.33 -1.63
C ALA A 108 5.76 22.92 -2.25
N PHE A 109 6.08 23.50 -3.44
CA PHE A 109 7.30 23.14 -4.17
C PHE A 109 7.82 24.35 -4.96
N PRO A 110 9.11 24.74 -4.83
CA PRO A 110 9.74 25.69 -5.71
C PRO A 110 9.71 25.27 -7.20
N GLU A 111 9.73 23.95 -7.44
CA GLU A 111 9.66 23.33 -8.75
C GLU A 111 8.33 22.59 -8.92
N GLN A 112 7.34 23.24 -9.53
CA GLN A 112 5.97 22.72 -9.69
C GLN A 112 5.88 21.32 -10.30
N TYR A 113 6.82 20.95 -11.17
CA TYR A 113 6.82 19.65 -11.86
C TYR A 113 6.99 18.45 -10.93
N LEU A 114 7.58 18.61 -9.75
CA LEU A 114 7.76 17.52 -8.79
C LEU A 114 6.42 17.04 -8.19
N GLN A 115 5.39 17.88 -8.18
CA GLN A 115 4.08 17.51 -7.65
C GLN A 115 3.39 16.43 -8.49
N ILE A 116 3.74 16.31 -9.78
CA ILE A 116 3.15 15.35 -10.73
C ILE A 116 3.38 13.88 -10.32
N VAL A 117 4.37 13.58 -9.49
CA VAL A 117 4.66 12.18 -9.09
C VAL A 117 3.87 11.73 -7.86
N PHE A 118 3.25 12.65 -7.12
CA PHE A 118 2.53 12.37 -5.88
C PHE A 118 1.03 12.25 -6.11
N PHE A 119 0.48 11.11 -5.73
CA PHE A 119 -0.92 10.79 -5.92
C PHE A 119 -1.81 11.42 -4.84
N PRO A 120 -3.05 11.86 -5.20
CA PRO A 120 -3.83 12.77 -4.37
C PRO A 120 -4.50 12.14 -3.15
N LEU A 121 -4.70 10.81 -3.09
CA LEU A 121 -5.54 10.21 -2.06
C LEU A 121 -5.00 10.42 -0.65
N TYR A 122 -3.70 10.22 -0.44
CA TYR A 122 -3.11 10.36 0.89
C TYR A 122 -3.04 11.83 1.36
N PRO A 123 -2.57 12.80 0.56
CA PRO A 123 -2.67 14.22 0.91
C PRO A 123 -4.11 14.67 1.19
N ALA A 124 -5.08 14.22 0.40
CA ALA A 124 -6.49 14.55 0.62
C ALA A 124 -7.01 13.98 1.94
N LEU A 125 -6.62 12.74 2.30
CA LEU A 125 -6.95 12.15 3.60
C LEU A 125 -6.40 13.00 4.75
N LEU A 126 -5.13 13.39 4.68
CA LEU A 126 -4.49 14.24 5.69
C LEU A 126 -5.15 15.61 5.78
N HIS A 127 -5.46 16.23 4.63
CA HIS A 127 -6.16 17.51 4.58
C HIS A 127 -7.51 17.45 5.28
N ILE A 128 -8.33 16.44 4.99
CA ILE A 128 -9.63 16.24 5.63
C ILE A 128 -9.47 16.04 7.14
N LEU A 129 -8.53 15.20 7.56
CA LEU A 129 -8.27 14.96 8.98
C LEU A 129 -7.78 16.23 9.69
N HIS A 130 -6.86 17.00 9.08
CA HIS A 130 -6.41 18.28 9.60
C HIS A 130 -7.57 19.28 9.74
N PHE A 131 -8.41 19.38 8.71
CA PHE A 131 -9.57 20.28 8.73
C PHE A 131 -10.56 19.95 9.86
N VAL A 132 -10.82 18.66 10.07
CA VAL A 132 -11.81 18.20 11.09
C VAL A 132 -11.23 18.26 12.50
N THR A 133 -9.98 17.80 12.69
CA THR A 133 -9.39 17.64 14.03
C THR A 133 -8.64 18.89 14.51
N ARG A 134 -8.24 19.77 13.60
CA ARG A 134 -7.35 20.91 13.84
C ARG A 134 -5.95 20.52 14.35
N ILE A 135 -5.61 19.24 14.32
CA ILE A 135 -4.26 18.76 14.65
C ILE A 135 -3.35 19.06 13.46
N ASP A 136 -2.11 19.46 13.73
CA ASP A 136 -1.10 19.72 12.69
C ASP A 136 -0.92 18.50 11.78
N ALA A 137 -0.88 18.74 10.47
CA ALA A 137 -0.77 17.70 9.44
C ALA A 137 0.50 16.84 9.60
N PHE A 138 1.58 17.43 10.13
CA PHE A 138 2.81 16.70 10.44
C PHE A 138 2.55 15.54 11.41
N TRP A 139 1.94 15.81 12.56
CA TRP A 139 1.61 14.79 13.56
C TRP A 139 0.55 13.80 13.08
N LEU A 140 -0.44 14.31 12.33
CA LEU A 140 -1.45 13.45 11.69
C LEU A 140 -0.82 12.46 10.70
N GLY A 141 0.19 12.90 9.95
CA GLY A 141 0.90 12.06 9.00
C GLY A 141 1.48 10.80 9.65
N PHE A 142 2.07 10.92 10.84
CA PHE A 142 2.55 9.78 11.63
C PHE A 142 1.39 9.01 12.30
N ALA A 143 0.48 9.72 12.96
CA ALA A 143 -0.59 9.11 13.74
C ALA A 143 -1.53 8.22 12.90
N VAL A 144 -1.83 8.64 11.66
CA VAL A 144 -2.73 7.90 10.77
C VAL A 144 -2.16 6.56 10.31
N GLN A 145 -0.81 6.40 10.32
CA GLN A 145 -0.18 5.14 9.94
C GLN A 145 -0.58 3.99 10.88
N LEU A 146 -0.79 4.28 12.16
CA LEU A 146 -1.18 3.29 13.15
C LEU A 146 -2.48 2.55 12.77
N PRO A 147 -3.65 3.22 12.65
CA PRO A 147 -4.89 2.55 12.28
C PRO A 147 -4.88 1.99 10.86
N LEU A 148 -4.21 2.67 9.90
CA LEU A 148 -4.10 2.19 8.54
C LEU A 148 -3.35 0.86 8.47
N PHE A 149 -2.18 0.78 9.12
CA PHE A 149 -1.37 -0.42 9.10
C PHE A 149 -1.97 -1.55 9.92
N ALA A 150 -2.58 -1.26 11.09
CA ALA A 150 -3.33 -2.25 11.85
C ALA A 150 -4.46 -2.89 11.03
N ALA A 151 -5.24 -2.08 10.31
CA ALA A 151 -6.27 -2.58 9.42
C ALA A 151 -5.70 -3.35 8.22
N ALA A 152 -4.55 -2.91 7.69
CA ALA A 152 -3.86 -3.56 6.58
C ALA A 152 -3.36 -4.95 7.00
N THR A 153 -2.70 -5.08 8.16
CA THR A 153 -2.17 -6.36 8.66
C THR A 153 -3.28 -7.36 8.99
N ALA A 154 -4.38 -6.91 9.61
CA ALA A 154 -5.56 -7.76 9.83
C ALA A 154 -6.16 -8.27 8.51
N SER A 155 -6.22 -7.39 7.49
CA SER A 155 -6.73 -7.75 6.17
C SER A 155 -5.78 -8.67 5.42
N PHE A 156 -4.47 -8.40 5.48
CA PHE A 156 -3.40 -9.23 4.90
C PHE A 156 -3.43 -10.64 5.48
N TYR A 157 -3.46 -10.74 6.82
CA TYR A 157 -3.62 -12.03 7.52
C TYR A 157 -4.85 -12.78 7.02
N THR A 158 -5.99 -12.07 6.90
CA THR A 158 -7.25 -12.67 6.45
C THR A 158 -7.15 -13.23 5.03
N VAL A 159 -6.53 -12.53 4.08
CA VAL A 159 -6.37 -13.02 2.69
C VAL A 159 -5.60 -14.34 2.67
N ILE A 160 -4.51 -14.40 3.44
CA ILE A 160 -3.62 -15.57 3.41
C ILE A 160 -4.27 -16.75 4.17
N ALA A 161 -4.80 -16.49 5.38
CA ALA A 161 -5.44 -17.53 6.18
C ALA A 161 -6.64 -18.17 5.47
N ARG A 162 -7.40 -17.40 4.69
CA ARG A 162 -8.51 -17.92 3.89
C ARG A 162 -8.08 -18.88 2.79
N ARG A 163 -6.91 -18.65 2.19
CA ARG A 163 -6.43 -19.44 1.05
C ARG A 163 -5.60 -20.66 1.46
N TRP A 164 -4.94 -20.55 2.58
CA TRP A 164 -4.04 -21.57 3.10
C TRP A 164 -4.47 -21.96 4.53
N ASP A 165 -3.85 -21.33 5.53
CA ASP A 165 -4.11 -21.58 6.95
C ASP A 165 -3.60 -20.41 7.80
N GLU A 166 -3.95 -20.42 9.10
CA GLU A 166 -3.56 -19.36 10.05
C GLU A 166 -2.04 -19.38 10.34
N GLN A 167 -1.37 -20.52 10.27
CA GLN A 167 0.08 -20.61 10.48
C GLN A 167 0.85 -19.96 9.33
N THR A 168 0.45 -20.25 8.08
CA THR A 168 1.01 -19.59 6.88
C THR A 168 0.75 -18.10 6.92
N ALA A 169 -0.42 -17.66 7.37
CA ALA A 169 -0.75 -16.24 7.51
C ALA A 169 0.14 -15.55 8.56
N ALA A 170 0.36 -16.20 9.71
CA ALA A 170 1.23 -15.68 10.77
C ALA A 170 2.68 -15.54 10.29
N LEU A 171 3.21 -16.56 9.62
CA LEU A 171 4.57 -16.52 9.04
C LEU A 171 4.70 -15.43 7.98
N SER A 172 3.71 -15.30 7.09
CA SER A 172 3.71 -14.27 6.06
C SER A 172 3.66 -12.87 6.66
N LEU A 173 2.89 -12.67 7.72
CA LEU A 173 2.85 -11.41 8.47
C LEU A 173 4.21 -11.12 9.10
N ALA A 174 4.83 -12.11 9.76
CA ALA A 174 6.16 -11.95 10.36
C ALA A 174 7.21 -11.55 9.31
N LEU A 175 7.19 -12.16 8.12
CA LEU A 175 8.08 -11.80 7.01
C LEU A 175 7.81 -10.39 6.47
N LEU A 176 6.54 -9.97 6.39
CA LEU A 176 6.19 -8.59 6.03
C LEU A 176 6.79 -7.59 7.03
N LEU A 177 6.63 -7.84 8.34
CA LEU A 177 7.15 -6.96 9.39
C LEU A 177 8.69 -6.98 9.45
N ALA A 178 9.32 -8.11 9.20
CA ALA A 178 10.78 -8.25 9.19
C ALA A 178 11.46 -7.68 7.93
N SER A 179 10.69 -7.28 6.90
CA SER A 179 11.24 -6.69 5.68
C SER A 179 11.92 -5.34 5.98
N PRO A 180 13.13 -5.07 5.45
CA PRO A 180 13.74 -3.75 5.60
C PRO A 180 12.90 -2.59 5.08
N ALA A 181 12.05 -2.83 4.09
CA ALA A 181 11.12 -1.85 3.52
C ALA A 181 9.92 -1.57 4.43
N SER A 182 9.68 -2.35 5.48
CA SER A 182 8.54 -2.16 6.38
C SER A 182 8.61 -0.86 7.17
N VAL A 183 9.79 -0.25 7.28
CA VAL A 183 9.98 1.07 7.88
C VAL A 183 9.11 2.15 7.23
N PHE A 184 8.85 2.03 5.92
CA PHE A 184 8.02 2.99 5.19
C PHE A 184 6.53 2.94 5.57
N PHE A 185 6.06 1.88 6.23
CA PHE A 185 4.70 1.84 6.77
C PHE A 185 4.49 2.78 7.96
N ALA A 186 5.56 3.19 8.65
CA ALA A 186 5.49 4.07 9.80
C ALA A 186 5.75 5.56 9.47
N VAL A 187 6.15 5.87 8.24
CA VAL A 187 6.46 7.25 7.78
C VAL A 187 5.22 7.87 7.14
N PRO A 188 5.06 9.22 7.15
CA PRO A 188 3.94 9.91 6.49
C PRO A 188 3.95 9.75 4.96
N MET A 189 3.66 8.55 4.48
CA MET A 189 3.67 8.15 3.08
C MET A 189 2.46 7.25 2.76
N THR A 190 2.33 6.84 1.51
CA THR A 190 1.15 6.10 1.01
C THR A 190 1.15 4.61 1.31
N GLU A 191 2.23 4.03 1.81
CA GLU A 191 2.48 2.59 1.88
C GLU A 191 1.43 1.84 2.70
N SER A 192 1.13 2.30 3.90
CA SER A 192 0.11 1.67 4.77
C SER A 192 -1.28 1.76 4.17
N LEU A 193 -1.64 2.93 3.60
CA LEU A 193 -2.92 3.13 2.92
C LEU A 193 -3.03 2.24 1.68
N PHE A 194 -1.97 2.20 0.86
CA PHE A 194 -1.95 1.40 -0.36
C PHE A 194 -2.03 -0.10 -0.07
N LEU A 195 -1.30 -0.59 0.93
CA LEU A 195 -1.41 -1.98 1.37
C LEU A 195 -2.83 -2.31 1.81
N LEU A 196 -3.45 -1.45 2.65
CA LEU A 196 -4.83 -1.63 3.10
C LEU A 196 -5.80 -1.72 1.91
N LEU A 197 -5.73 -0.77 0.99
CA LEU A 197 -6.61 -0.72 -0.18
C LEU A 197 -6.45 -1.96 -1.07
N THR A 198 -5.21 -2.35 -1.37
CA THR A 198 -4.89 -3.51 -2.22
C THR A 198 -5.40 -4.81 -1.59
N VAL A 199 -5.13 -5.03 -0.30
CA VAL A 199 -5.55 -6.27 0.37
C VAL A 199 -7.07 -6.33 0.51
N ARG A 200 -7.72 -5.20 0.83
CA ARG A 200 -9.19 -5.11 0.87
C ARG A 200 -9.82 -5.30 -0.50
N TYR A 201 -9.17 -4.79 -1.56
CA TYR A 201 -9.60 -5.05 -2.93
C TYR A 201 -9.62 -6.55 -3.24
N VAL A 202 -8.54 -7.27 -2.91
CA VAL A 202 -8.45 -8.73 -3.11
C VAL A 202 -9.54 -9.46 -2.33
N LEU A 203 -9.78 -9.10 -1.06
CA LEU A 203 -10.84 -9.71 -0.24
C LEU A 203 -12.24 -9.48 -0.83
N THR A 204 -12.52 -8.28 -1.33
CA THR A 204 -13.82 -7.96 -1.93
C THR A 204 -13.99 -8.62 -3.29
N LEU A 205 -12.90 -8.76 -4.06
CA LEU A 205 -12.87 -9.50 -5.31
C LEU A 205 -13.21 -10.99 -5.10
N GLU A 206 -12.57 -11.64 -4.13
CA GLU A 206 -12.84 -13.04 -3.77
C GLU A 206 -14.27 -13.28 -3.28
N ARG A 207 -14.84 -12.30 -2.58
CA ARG A 207 -16.22 -12.35 -2.08
C ARG A 207 -17.25 -11.89 -3.11
N GLU A 208 -16.82 -11.56 -4.31
CA GLU A 208 -17.66 -11.03 -5.41
C GLU A 208 -18.47 -9.78 -5.01
N GLN A 209 -17.93 -8.98 -4.08
CA GLN A 209 -18.55 -7.73 -3.65
C GLN A 209 -18.19 -6.60 -4.63
N TRP A 210 -18.70 -6.68 -5.86
CA TRP A 210 -18.26 -5.89 -7.01
C TRP A 210 -18.26 -4.38 -6.78
N TRP A 211 -19.28 -3.83 -6.12
CA TRP A 211 -19.36 -2.39 -5.85
C TRP A 211 -18.29 -1.93 -4.85
N ARG A 212 -18.05 -2.72 -3.80
CA ARG A 212 -16.96 -2.44 -2.85
C ARG A 212 -15.60 -2.59 -3.51
N CYS A 213 -15.45 -3.61 -4.35
CA CYS A 213 -14.24 -3.83 -5.15
C CYS A 213 -14.00 -2.62 -6.07
N ALA A 214 -15.04 -2.12 -6.78
CA ALA A 214 -14.94 -0.95 -7.63
C ALA A 214 -14.52 0.31 -6.87
N SER A 215 -15.13 0.59 -5.71
CA SER A 215 -14.74 1.74 -4.88
C SER A 215 -13.29 1.66 -4.43
N LEU A 216 -12.84 0.49 -3.95
CA LEU A 216 -11.46 0.27 -3.55
C LEU A 216 -10.48 0.37 -4.72
N GLY A 217 -10.90 -0.06 -5.92
CA GLY A 217 -10.10 0.04 -7.14
C GLY A 217 -9.83 1.49 -7.55
N VAL A 218 -10.86 2.34 -7.55
CA VAL A 218 -10.69 3.78 -7.79
C VAL A 218 -9.74 4.40 -6.76
N LEU A 219 -9.94 4.11 -5.47
CA LEU A 219 -9.08 4.61 -4.41
C LEU A 219 -7.63 4.12 -4.54
N ALA A 220 -7.41 2.86 -4.90
CA ALA A 220 -6.07 2.33 -5.12
C ALA A 220 -5.37 3.02 -6.31
N GLY A 221 -6.10 3.30 -7.41
CA GLY A 221 -5.60 4.05 -8.55
C GLY A 221 -5.28 5.51 -8.22
N LEU A 222 -6.03 6.14 -7.32
CA LEU A 222 -5.77 7.49 -6.80
C LEU A 222 -4.67 7.52 -5.72
N CYS A 223 -4.27 6.35 -5.19
CA CYS A 223 -3.26 6.26 -4.15
C CYS A 223 -1.84 6.14 -4.69
N ARG A 224 -1.64 5.29 -5.70
CA ARG A 224 -0.31 5.02 -6.33
C ARG A 224 -0.47 4.44 -7.73
N ALA A 225 0.52 4.69 -8.61
CA ALA A 225 0.55 4.11 -9.95
C ALA A 225 0.41 2.56 -9.99
N PRO A 226 1.05 1.77 -9.10
CA PRO A 226 0.85 0.33 -9.05
C PRO A 226 -0.60 -0.11 -8.79
N GLY A 227 -1.47 0.78 -8.27
CA GLY A 227 -2.90 0.52 -8.15
C GLY A 227 -3.55 0.10 -9.47
N GLY A 228 -3.05 0.62 -10.60
CA GLY A 228 -3.50 0.22 -11.94
C GLY A 228 -3.31 -1.26 -12.27
N LEU A 229 -2.35 -1.95 -11.63
CA LEU A 229 -2.12 -3.39 -11.83
C LEU A 229 -3.30 -4.25 -11.36
N LEU A 230 -4.15 -3.73 -10.48
CA LEU A 230 -5.38 -4.40 -10.04
C LEU A 230 -6.36 -4.64 -11.18
N LEU A 231 -6.33 -3.82 -12.25
CA LEU A 231 -7.07 -4.07 -13.48
C LEU A 231 -6.68 -5.42 -14.08
N GLY A 232 -5.38 -5.69 -14.23
CA GLY A 232 -4.85 -6.95 -14.75
C GLY A 232 -5.20 -8.14 -13.86
N LEU A 233 -5.08 -7.97 -12.52
CA LEU A 233 -5.47 -8.98 -11.55
C LEU A 233 -6.95 -9.37 -11.70
N THR A 234 -7.83 -8.38 -11.78
CA THR A 234 -9.29 -8.64 -11.93
C THR A 234 -9.62 -9.20 -13.30
N GLY A 235 -8.97 -8.70 -14.35
CA GLY A 235 -9.12 -9.26 -15.69
C GLY A 235 -8.77 -10.75 -15.73
N LEU A 236 -7.65 -11.14 -15.12
CA LEU A 236 -7.25 -12.53 -14.98
C LEU A 236 -8.26 -13.36 -14.17
N TYR A 237 -8.73 -12.82 -13.04
CA TYR A 237 -9.74 -13.46 -12.21
C TYR A 237 -11.04 -13.73 -12.99
N LEU A 238 -11.56 -12.72 -13.72
CA LEU A 238 -12.75 -12.84 -14.53
C LEU A 238 -12.56 -13.81 -15.71
N PHE A 239 -11.38 -13.80 -16.35
CA PHE A 239 -11.03 -14.75 -17.39
C PHE A 239 -11.04 -16.20 -16.89
N MET A 240 -10.46 -16.46 -15.72
CA MET A 240 -10.48 -17.80 -15.12
C MET A 240 -11.91 -18.27 -14.79
N ARG A 241 -12.76 -17.38 -14.29
CA ARG A 241 -14.18 -17.66 -14.04
C ARG A 241 -14.93 -17.95 -15.34
N TRP A 242 -14.69 -17.15 -16.37
CA TRP A 242 -15.31 -17.35 -17.69
C TRP A 242 -14.94 -18.73 -18.26
N ARG A 243 -13.69 -19.13 -18.16
CA ARG A 243 -13.27 -20.49 -18.56
C ARG A 243 -13.98 -21.60 -17.79
N ARG A 244 -14.42 -21.33 -16.56
CA ARG A 244 -15.23 -22.26 -15.73
C ARG A 244 -16.73 -22.15 -15.98
N GLY A 245 -17.16 -21.42 -17.01
CA GLY A 245 -18.55 -21.26 -17.42
C GLY A 245 -19.30 -20.09 -16.75
N THR A 246 -18.65 -19.29 -15.92
CA THR A 246 -19.28 -18.12 -15.26
C THR A 246 -19.02 -16.85 -16.09
N ARG A 247 -20.06 -16.29 -16.71
CA ARG A 247 -19.92 -15.08 -17.53
C ARG A 247 -19.70 -13.83 -16.66
N PRO A 248 -18.83 -12.89 -17.10
CA PRO A 248 -18.70 -11.59 -16.45
C PRO A 248 -20.02 -10.82 -16.43
N THR A 249 -20.30 -10.15 -15.33
CA THR A 249 -21.46 -9.27 -15.17
C THR A 249 -21.04 -7.80 -15.31
N ILE A 250 -21.97 -6.88 -15.58
CA ILE A 250 -21.68 -5.44 -15.66
C ILE A 250 -20.96 -4.95 -14.38
N PRO A 251 -21.42 -5.25 -13.14
CA PRO A 251 -20.69 -4.84 -11.93
C PRO A 251 -19.27 -5.40 -11.86
N SER A 252 -19.03 -6.63 -12.33
CA SER A 252 -17.67 -7.20 -12.33
C SER A 252 -16.74 -6.52 -13.33
N LEU A 253 -17.26 -6.09 -14.49
CA LEU A 253 -16.49 -5.30 -15.47
C LEU A 253 -16.20 -3.88 -14.94
N LEU A 254 -17.15 -3.25 -14.26
CA LEU A 254 -16.93 -1.96 -13.60
C LEU A 254 -15.85 -2.07 -12.50
N ALA A 255 -15.88 -3.15 -11.71
CA ALA A 255 -14.83 -3.42 -10.72
C ALA A 255 -13.45 -3.63 -11.39
N MET A 256 -13.40 -4.29 -12.54
CA MET A 256 -12.16 -4.46 -13.31
C MET A 256 -11.60 -3.12 -13.80
N LEU A 257 -12.45 -2.24 -14.32
CA LEU A 257 -12.04 -0.96 -14.90
C LEU A 257 -11.75 0.13 -13.85
N SER A 258 -12.23 -0.05 -12.62
CA SER A 258 -12.16 0.96 -11.56
C SER A 258 -10.74 1.42 -11.17
N PRO A 259 -9.69 0.57 -11.15
CA PRO A 259 -8.33 1.04 -10.91
C PRO A 259 -7.82 1.97 -12.01
N ALA A 260 -8.15 1.68 -13.26
CA ALA A 260 -7.82 2.55 -14.39
C ALA A 260 -8.60 3.88 -14.33
N ALA A 261 -9.86 3.85 -13.86
CA ALA A 261 -10.62 5.08 -13.62
C ALA A 261 -9.97 5.96 -12.55
N GLY A 262 -9.47 5.36 -11.45
CA GLY A 262 -8.70 6.10 -10.44
C GLY A 262 -7.44 6.75 -11.00
N LEU A 263 -6.66 6.03 -11.79
CA LEU A 263 -5.50 6.59 -12.50
C LEU A 263 -5.91 7.69 -13.49
N GLY A 264 -6.99 7.49 -14.24
CA GLY A 264 -7.51 8.48 -15.17
C GLY A 264 -7.93 9.78 -14.48
N LEU A 265 -8.57 9.69 -13.31
CA LEU A 265 -8.89 10.86 -12.48
C LEU A 265 -7.63 11.59 -12.00
N TYR A 266 -6.57 10.87 -11.65
CA TYR A 266 -5.30 11.48 -11.30
C TYR A 266 -4.65 12.20 -12.49
N PHE A 267 -4.65 11.59 -13.69
CA PHE A 267 -4.14 12.26 -14.89
C PHE A 267 -4.98 13.48 -15.27
N LEU A 268 -6.30 13.39 -15.10
CA LEU A 268 -7.20 14.53 -15.32
C LEU A 268 -6.89 15.66 -14.32
N LEU A 269 -6.66 15.35 -13.04
CA LEU A 269 -6.25 16.33 -12.04
C LEU A 269 -4.98 17.07 -12.50
N ASN A 270 -3.94 16.31 -12.90
CA ASN A 270 -2.70 16.93 -13.39
C ASN A 270 -2.93 17.79 -14.62
N TYR A 271 -3.73 17.35 -15.58
CA TYR A 271 -4.05 18.14 -16.78
C TYR A 271 -4.80 19.44 -16.47
N LEU A 272 -5.62 19.45 -15.41
CA LEU A 272 -6.38 20.64 -15.02
C LEU A 272 -5.57 21.61 -14.17
N VAL A 273 -4.52 21.16 -13.49
CA VAL A 273 -3.68 21.95 -12.57
C VAL A 273 -2.46 22.53 -13.30
N TYR A 274 -1.87 21.79 -14.23
CA TYR A 274 -0.64 22.13 -14.97
C TYR A 274 -0.89 22.32 -16.47
#